data_cbe94d71d0022f4472ed59c8ed5c595e
#
_entry.id   cbe94d71d0022f4472ed59c8ed5c595e
#
_cell.length_a   1.000
_cell.length_b   1.000
_cell.length_c   1.000
_cell.angle_alpha   90.00
_cell.angle_beta   90.00
_cell.angle_gamma   90.00
#
_symmetry.space_group_name_H-M   'P 1'
#
loop_
_entity.id
_entity.type
_entity.pdbx_description
1 polymer ?
#
loop_
_entity_poly.entity_id
_entity_poly.type
_entity_poly.pdbx_seq_one_letter_code
_entity_poly.pdbx_strand_id
1 'polypeptide(L)'
;MKQILKYLKEYKKECICAPLFKLLEASFELIVPLVMAAIIDNGITASDKPYIWKMGGVLVLLAAVGLVSSVTAQYFAAKAAVGFSTKLRHILFEKIESLSFSKMDTVGTSTLITRMTSDINQVQSGVNLVLRLFLRSPFIVFGAMAMAFTVNVRAAMVFVVTIPLLSIVVFSVMVASLPLYKKVQSSLDTVLSHTRENLEGTRVIRAFNKQNDEIDSFNRDNEFLTNMQQVVGRISALTNPLTFIIINIATIAVIVSGGKQVYAGILTQGEVVALVNYMSQILVELIKLANLIVQVTKAVACGNRIADVLSIPSKRPEKNPKLIGAKDGAPEVEFDHVCMTYEGAADETLTDISFTVQKGQTIGIIGGTGSGKSSLVNLIPRFYDATKGTIRIQGNDINDYDAVQLRDKIGVVMQKAVLFAGTIADNLRWGKNDATEEEMWKALDIAQATEVVKGKEGGLDYMIEQGGKNLSGGQKQRLTIARAVVKDPDILILDDSASALDFATDASLRAALKGMHGDKTIFIVSQRTSSIQFADNIIVLDDGQMVGFGPHEKLLETCETYKEIYDSQFKKESDMTRQKEV
;
A
#
# COMPACT_ATOMS: atom_id res chain seq x y z
N MET A 1 1.16 3.17 -16.32
CA MET A 1 -0.21 2.76 -16.75
C MET A 1 -0.23 1.71 -17.87
N LYS A 2 0.50 1.86 -18.99
CA LYS A 2 0.49 0.86 -20.09
C LYS A 2 0.85 -0.57 -19.63
N GLN A 3 1.80 -0.72 -18.71
CA GLN A 3 2.21 -2.02 -18.16
C GLN A 3 1.08 -2.73 -17.41
N ILE A 4 0.21 -1.97 -16.75
CA ILE A 4 -0.90 -2.52 -15.98
C ILE A 4 -2.07 -2.89 -16.88
N LEU A 5 -2.36 -2.08 -17.92
CA LEU A 5 -3.45 -2.34 -18.86
C LEU A 5 -3.31 -3.66 -19.63
N LYS A 6 -2.10 -4.25 -19.68
CA LYS A 6 -1.93 -5.59 -20.28
C LYS A 6 -2.79 -6.67 -19.59
N TYR A 7 -3.05 -6.54 -18.29
CA TYR A 7 -3.88 -7.48 -17.54
C TYR A 7 -5.38 -7.34 -17.83
N LEU A 8 -5.81 -6.21 -18.40
CA LEU A 8 -7.17 -6.03 -18.87
C LEU A 8 -7.47 -6.90 -20.12
N LYS A 9 -6.42 -7.37 -20.82
CA LYS A 9 -6.58 -8.26 -22.00
C LYS A 9 -7.26 -9.60 -21.65
N GLU A 10 -7.20 -10.04 -20.39
CA GLU A 10 -7.91 -11.25 -19.95
C GLU A 10 -9.44 -11.06 -20.00
N TYR A 11 -9.93 -9.82 -19.95
CA TYR A 11 -11.34 -9.43 -19.94
C TYR A 11 -11.79 -8.76 -21.25
N LYS A 12 -11.22 -9.17 -22.39
CA LYS A 12 -11.51 -8.56 -23.71
C LYS A 12 -12.99 -8.58 -24.05
N LYS A 13 -13.68 -9.69 -23.79
CA LYS A 13 -15.12 -9.84 -24.07
C LYS A 13 -15.93 -8.81 -23.30
N GLU A 14 -15.68 -8.70 -22.02
CA GLU A 14 -16.35 -7.76 -21.12
C GLU A 14 -16.04 -6.31 -21.50
N CYS A 15 -14.81 -6.01 -21.87
CA CYS A 15 -14.37 -4.67 -22.31
C CYS A 15 -15.01 -4.23 -23.63
N ILE A 16 -15.44 -5.17 -24.48
CA ILE A 16 -16.16 -4.87 -25.73
C ILE A 16 -17.67 -4.85 -25.47
N CYS A 17 -18.20 -5.83 -24.76
CA CYS A 17 -19.64 -5.94 -24.51
C CYS A 17 -20.18 -4.76 -23.69
N ALA A 18 -19.45 -4.32 -22.65
CA ALA A 18 -19.93 -3.26 -21.77
C ALA A 18 -20.18 -1.94 -22.53
N PRO A 19 -19.22 -1.38 -23.32
CA PRO A 19 -19.48 -0.20 -24.14
C PRO A 19 -20.53 -0.43 -25.22
N LEU A 20 -20.57 -1.62 -25.84
CA LEU A 20 -21.54 -1.94 -26.90
C LEU A 20 -22.98 -1.85 -26.37
N PHE A 21 -23.28 -2.52 -25.25
CA PHE A 21 -24.61 -2.44 -24.62
C PHE A 21 -24.93 -1.03 -24.13
N LYS A 22 -23.90 -0.27 -23.71
CA LYS A 22 -24.06 1.13 -23.27
C LYS A 22 -24.37 2.06 -24.49
N LEU A 23 -23.79 1.80 -25.63
CA LEU A 23 -24.12 2.51 -26.88
C LEU A 23 -25.53 2.13 -27.38
N LEU A 24 -25.91 0.86 -27.25
CA LEU A 24 -27.26 0.41 -27.59
C LEU A 24 -28.33 1.09 -26.70
N GLU A 25 -28.12 1.16 -25.40
CA GLU A 25 -28.95 1.93 -24.46
C GLU A 25 -29.06 3.40 -24.90
N ALA A 26 -27.91 4.04 -25.20
CA ALA A 26 -27.86 5.43 -25.66
C ALA A 26 -28.64 5.64 -27.00
N SER A 27 -28.59 4.66 -27.92
CA SER A 27 -29.34 4.72 -29.14
C SER A 27 -30.86 4.74 -28.91
N PHE A 28 -31.35 3.91 -27.96
CA PHE A 28 -32.76 3.94 -27.60
C PHE A 28 -33.17 5.25 -26.93
N GLU A 29 -32.29 5.80 -26.05
CA GLU A 29 -32.51 7.06 -25.37
C GLU A 29 -32.63 8.23 -26.38
N LEU A 30 -31.88 8.21 -27.49
CA LEU A 30 -31.98 9.20 -28.56
C LEU A 30 -33.29 9.10 -29.37
N ILE A 31 -33.94 7.93 -29.41
CA ILE A 31 -35.22 7.73 -30.12
C ILE A 31 -36.41 8.27 -29.30
N VAL A 32 -36.30 8.28 -27.96
CA VAL A 32 -37.41 8.68 -27.05
C VAL A 32 -37.99 10.07 -27.39
N PRO A 33 -37.20 11.13 -27.64
CA PRO A 33 -37.76 12.44 -28.01
C PRO A 33 -38.58 12.44 -29.30
N LEU A 34 -38.21 11.60 -30.31
CA LEU A 34 -38.98 11.47 -31.56
C LEU A 34 -40.33 10.78 -31.35
N VAL A 35 -40.35 9.73 -30.50
CA VAL A 35 -41.60 9.05 -30.15
C VAL A 35 -42.51 10.00 -29.36
N MET A 36 -41.94 10.82 -28.47
CA MET A 36 -42.69 11.88 -27.78
C MET A 36 -43.27 12.91 -28.76
N ALA A 37 -42.49 13.34 -29.77
CA ALA A 37 -42.98 14.22 -30.83
C ALA A 37 -44.18 13.59 -31.56
N ALA A 38 -44.06 12.32 -31.96
CA ALA A 38 -45.14 11.61 -32.63
C ALA A 38 -46.41 11.49 -31.76
N ILE A 39 -46.28 11.31 -30.44
CA ILE A 39 -47.42 11.30 -29.54
C ILE A 39 -48.12 12.68 -29.49
N ILE A 40 -47.36 13.77 -29.48
CA ILE A 40 -47.90 15.12 -29.43
C ILE A 40 -48.61 15.41 -30.77
N ASP A 41 -47.95 15.17 -31.89
CA ASP A 41 -48.46 15.58 -33.20
C ASP A 41 -49.62 14.71 -33.71
N ASN A 42 -49.48 13.38 -33.67
CA ASN A 42 -50.48 12.46 -34.21
C ASN A 42 -51.47 11.94 -33.17
N GLY A 43 -51.08 12.02 -31.87
CA GLY A 43 -51.96 11.53 -30.82
C GLY A 43 -52.77 12.66 -30.19
N ILE A 44 -52.09 13.66 -29.57
CA ILE A 44 -52.75 14.70 -28.81
C ILE A 44 -53.44 15.70 -29.74
N THR A 45 -52.71 16.22 -30.75
CA THR A 45 -53.24 17.23 -31.68
C THR A 45 -54.38 16.64 -32.54
N ALA A 46 -54.27 15.37 -32.97
CA ALA A 46 -55.31 14.69 -33.72
C ALA A 46 -56.39 14.06 -32.83
N SER A 47 -56.30 14.16 -31.50
CA SER A 47 -57.20 13.55 -30.51
C SER A 47 -57.37 12.03 -30.66
N ASP A 48 -56.35 11.32 -31.23
CA ASP A 48 -56.33 9.87 -31.47
C ASP A 48 -55.84 9.12 -30.22
N LYS A 49 -56.79 8.73 -29.35
CA LYS A 49 -56.49 7.97 -28.12
C LYS A 49 -55.82 6.61 -28.40
N PRO A 50 -56.25 5.77 -29.38
CA PRO A 50 -55.57 4.54 -29.74
C PRO A 50 -54.10 4.74 -30.12
N TYR A 51 -53.77 5.78 -30.85
CA TYR A 51 -52.39 6.10 -31.22
C TYR A 51 -51.52 6.44 -30.01
N ILE A 52 -52.08 7.22 -29.02
CA ILE A 52 -51.40 7.56 -27.79
C ILE A 52 -51.03 6.28 -27.00
N TRP A 53 -52.00 5.36 -26.87
CA TRP A 53 -51.75 4.09 -26.17
C TRP A 53 -50.72 3.23 -26.88
N LYS A 54 -50.75 3.15 -28.22
CA LYS A 54 -49.79 2.42 -29.03
C LYS A 54 -48.38 2.98 -28.85
N MET A 55 -48.19 4.29 -28.99
CA MET A 55 -46.87 4.93 -28.82
C MET A 55 -46.43 4.94 -27.37
N GLY A 56 -47.32 5.03 -26.41
CA GLY A 56 -47.04 4.80 -25.00
C GLY A 56 -46.45 3.40 -24.73
N GLY A 57 -47.03 2.37 -25.39
CA GLY A 57 -46.51 1.01 -25.37
C GLY A 57 -45.09 0.92 -25.97
N VAL A 58 -44.81 1.67 -27.05
CA VAL A 58 -43.46 1.78 -27.64
C VAL A 58 -42.47 2.40 -26.66
N LEU A 59 -42.85 3.48 -25.92
CA LEU A 59 -42.01 4.08 -24.91
C LEU A 59 -41.68 3.09 -23.77
N VAL A 60 -42.67 2.33 -23.31
CA VAL A 60 -42.46 1.28 -22.29
C VAL A 60 -41.52 0.20 -22.81
N LEU A 61 -41.69 -0.22 -24.07
CA LEU A 61 -40.79 -1.19 -24.70
C LEU A 61 -39.35 -0.66 -24.80
N LEU A 62 -39.17 0.58 -25.25
CA LEU A 62 -37.85 1.23 -25.32
C LEU A 62 -37.21 1.33 -23.93
N ALA A 63 -38.00 1.68 -22.92
CA ALA A 63 -37.52 1.74 -21.52
C ALA A 63 -37.10 0.35 -21.01
N ALA A 64 -37.90 -0.70 -21.30
CA ALA A 64 -37.59 -2.07 -20.89
C ALA A 64 -36.30 -2.60 -21.58
N VAL A 65 -36.17 -2.41 -22.87
CA VAL A 65 -34.96 -2.82 -23.63
C VAL A 65 -33.76 -2.00 -23.19
N GLY A 66 -33.93 -0.69 -22.98
CA GLY A 66 -32.90 0.19 -22.42
C GLY A 66 -32.43 -0.26 -21.02
N LEU A 67 -33.37 -0.64 -20.16
CA LEU A 67 -33.06 -1.16 -18.81
C LEU A 67 -32.24 -2.45 -18.90
N VAL A 68 -32.68 -3.42 -19.72
CA VAL A 68 -31.92 -4.69 -19.91
C VAL A 68 -30.53 -4.41 -20.44
N SER A 69 -30.40 -3.53 -21.45
CA SER A 69 -29.11 -3.12 -22.01
C SER A 69 -28.22 -2.45 -20.94
N SER A 70 -28.80 -1.57 -20.13
CA SER A 70 -28.09 -0.87 -19.05
C SER A 70 -27.56 -1.84 -17.97
N VAL A 71 -28.42 -2.76 -17.51
CA VAL A 71 -28.02 -3.78 -16.51
C VAL A 71 -26.93 -4.70 -17.06
N THR A 72 -27.09 -5.14 -18.31
CA THR A 72 -26.10 -5.98 -18.99
C THR A 72 -24.74 -5.27 -19.12
N ALA A 73 -24.75 -4.01 -19.56
CA ALA A 73 -23.55 -3.18 -19.66
C ALA A 73 -22.87 -2.99 -18.29
N GLN A 74 -23.67 -2.73 -17.25
CA GLN A 74 -23.18 -2.58 -15.87
C GLN A 74 -22.53 -3.87 -15.37
N TYR A 75 -23.16 -5.02 -15.62
CA TYR A 75 -22.63 -6.32 -15.23
C TYR A 75 -21.25 -6.59 -15.88
N PHE A 76 -21.13 -6.40 -17.20
CA PHE A 76 -19.85 -6.61 -17.90
C PHE A 76 -18.78 -5.61 -17.47
N ALA A 77 -19.12 -4.33 -17.28
CA ALA A 77 -18.19 -3.32 -16.81
C ALA A 77 -17.69 -3.63 -15.38
N ALA A 78 -18.60 -4.03 -14.50
CA ALA A 78 -18.25 -4.41 -13.13
C ALA A 78 -17.37 -5.66 -13.11
N LYS A 79 -17.72 -6.70 -13.88
CA LYS A 79 -16.95 -7.94 -13.99
C LYS A 79 -15.53 -7.68 -14.49
N ALA A 80 -15.36 -6.86 -15.53
CA ALA A 80 -14.05 -6.47 -16.04
C ALA A 80 -13.23 -5.68 -15.00
N ALA A 81 -13.84 -4.67 -14.36
CA ALA A 81 -13.15 -3.80 -13.41
C ALA A 81 -12.75 -4.54 -12.13
N VAL A 82 -13.65 -5.36 -11.57
CA VAL A 82 -13.37 -6.17 -10.38
C VAL A 82 -12.35 -7.25 -10.67
N GLY A 83 -12.52 -8.00 -11.77
CA GLY A 83 -11.57 -9.05 -12.14
C GLY A 83 -10.16 -8.49 -12.40
N PHE A 84 -10.07 -7.36 -13.10
CA PHE A 84 -8.81 -6.66 -13.31
C PHE A 84 -8.16 -6.21 -11.97
N SER A 85 -8.94 -5.63 -11.06
CA SER A 85 -8.39 -5.19 -9.76
C SER A 85 -7.94 -6.37 -8.89
N THR A 86 -8.66 -7.49 -8.92
CA THR A 86 -8.28 -8.72 -8.21
C THR A 86 -6.95 -9.26 -8.74
N LYS A 87 -6.79 -9.32 -10.06
CA LYS A 87 -5.53 -9.73 -10.69
C LYS A 87 -4.38 -8.79 -10.32
N LEU A 88 -4.67 -7.48 -10.32
CA LEU A 88 -3.67 -6.47 -9.98
C LEU A 88 -3.24 -6.57 -8.51
N ARG A 89 -4.17 -6.84 -7.57
CA ARG A 89 -3.82 -7.10 -6.16
C ARG A 89 -2.93 -8.32 -6.03
N HIS A 90 -3.27 -9.41 -6.70
CA HIS A 90 -2.46 -10.63 -6.65
C HIS A 90 -1.02 -10.39 -7.14
N ILE A 91 -0.87 -9.76 -8.31
CA ILE A 91 0.45 -9.47 -8.89
C ILE A 91 1.24 -8.48 -8.04
N LEU A 92 0.57 -7.45 -7.49
CA LEU A 92 1.23 -6.48 -6.63
C LEU A 92 1.68 -7.11 -5.31
N PHE A 93 0.86 -7.99 -4.72
CA PHE A 93 1.23 -8.73 -3.51
C PHE A 93 2.42 -9.67 -3.77
N GLU A 94 2.38 -10.47 -4.84
CA GLU A 94 3.51 -11.31 -5.26
C GLU A 94 4.78 -10.49 -5.48
N LYS A 95 4.64 -9.29 -6.03
CA LYS A 95 5.76 -8.36 -6.23
C LYS A 95 6.31 -7.85 -4.90
N ILE A 96 5.45 -7.45 -3.97
CA ILE A 96 5.86 -6.97 -2.63
C ILE A 96 6.64 -8.04 -1.89
N GLU A 97 6.15 -9.29 -1.88
CA GLU A 97 6.83 -10.42 -1.26
C GLU A 97 8.20 -10.75 -1.90
N SER A 98 8.40 -10.34 -3.15
CA SER A 98 9.67 -10.53 -3.87
C SER A 98 10.66 -9.36 -3.73
N LEU A 99 10.30 -8.28 -3.03
CA LEU A 99 11.21 -7.15 -2.82
C LEU A 99 12.29 -7.48 -1.79
N SER A 100 13.49 -6.91 -1.99
CA SER A 100 14.53 -6.93 -0.95
C SER A 100 14.15 -6.00 0.22
N PHE A 101 14.71 -6.27 1.39
CA PHE A 101 14.51 -5.42 2.57
C PHE A 101 14.87 -3.96 2.30
N SER A 102 16.01 -3.70 1.63
CA SER A 102 16.42 -2.35 1.23
C SER A 102 15.35 -1.62 0.42
N LYS A 103 14.72 -2.32 -0.55
CA LYS A 103 13.64 -1.73 -1.35
C LYS A 103 12.35 -1.54 -0.55
N MET A 104 12.05 -2.45 0.38
CA MET A 104 10.90 -2.29 1.28
C MET A 104 11.08 -1.08 2.20
N ASP A 105 12.27 -0.86 2.74
CA ASP A 105 12.59 0.29 3.59
C ASP A 105 12.50 1.61 2.80
N THR A 106 13.03 1.63 1.58
CA THR A 106 12.99 2.83 0.70
C THR A 106 11.56 3.21 0.32
N VAL A 107 10.70 2.24 -0.02
CA VAL A 107 9.30 2.50 -0.42
C VAL A 107 8.42 2.77 0.79
N GLY A 108 8.68 2.10 1.89
CA GLY A 108 7.93 2.17 3.14
C GLY A 108 6.63 1.34 3.13
N THR A 109 6.38 0.62 4.22
CA THR A 109 5.23 -0.28 4.38
C THR A 109 3.88 0.44 4.24
N SER A 110 3.75 1.66 4.78
CA SER A 110 2.52 2.47 4.68
C SER A 110 2.18 2.83 3.23
N THR A 111 3.20 3.12 2.43
CA THR A 111 3.06 3.36 0.98
C THR A 111 2.55 2.11 0.27
N LEU A 112 3.17 0.95 0.54
CA LEU A 112 2.76 -0.32 -0.07
C LEU A 112 1.31 -0.69 0.27
N ILE A 113 0.88 -0.49 1.52
CA ILE A 113 -0.51 -0.68 1.95
C ILE A 113 -1.45 0.24 1.15
N THR A 114 -1.09 1.52 0.98
CA THR A 114 -1.89 2.48 0.21
C THR A 114 -2.01 2.06 -1.25
N ARG A 115 -0.93 1.51 -1.88
CA ARG A 115 -0.98 0.97 -3.24
C ARG A 115 -1.92 -0.22 -3.35
N MET A 116 -1.86 -1.15 -2.36
CA MET A 116 -2.69 -2.36 -2.32
C MET A 116 -4.19 -2.08 -2.12
N THR A 117 -4.52 -0.99 -1.44
CA THR A 117 -5.89 -0.65 -1.05
C THR A 117 -6.47 0.51 -1.89
N SER A 118 -6.13 1.74 -1.53
CA SER A 118 -6.72 2.96 -2.08
C SER A 118 -6.44 3.11 -3.58
N ASP A 119 -5.17 2.93 -4.01
CA ASP A 119 -4.80 3.15 -5.40
C ASP A 119 -5.43 2.12 -6.34
N ILE A 120 -5.48 0.83 -5.96
CA ILE A 120 -6.15 -0.20 -6.75
C ILE A 120 -7.65 0.06 -6.84
N ASN A 121 -8.31 0.48 -5.75
CA ASN A 121 -9.73 0.82 -5.76
C ASN A 121 -10.02 2.00 -6.69
N GLN A 122 -9.16 3.01 -6.70
CA GLN A 122 -9.30 4.15 -7.61
C GLN A 122 -9.11 3.74 -9.08
N VAL A 123 -8.16 2.85 -9.37
CA VAL A 123 -7.97 2.29 -10.72
C VAL A 123 -9.17 1.44 -11.14
N GLN A 124 -9.70 0.61 -10.24
CA GLN A 124 -10.93 -0.18 -10.48
C GLN A 124 -12.11 0.72 -10.86
N SER A 125 -12.33 1.78 -10.06
CA SER A 125 -13.40 2.76 -10.31
C SER A 125 -13.22 3.46 -11.64
N GLY A 126 -11.98 3.86 -11.97
CA GLY A 126 -11.64 4.48 -13.25
C GLY A 126 -11.92 3.57 -14.44
N VAL A 127 -11.52 2.30 -14.37
CA VAL A 127 -11.80 1.31 -15.42
C VAL A 127 -13.30 1.11 -15.61
N ASN A 128 -14.06 0.96 -14.52
CA ASN A 128 -15.51 0.82 -14.56
C ASN A 128 -16.18 2.02 -15.25
N LEU A 129 -15.79 3.25 -14.86
CA LEU A 129 -16.33 4.47 -15.43
C LEU A 129 -15.97 4.63 -16.92
N VAL A 130 -14.75 4.31 -17.31
CA VAL A 130 -14.33 4.35 -18.72
C VAL A 130 -15.17 3.41 -19.56
N LEU A 131 -15.35 2.17 -19.13
CA LEU A 131 -16.14 1.18 -19.88
C LEU A 131 -17.62 1.56 -20.04
N ARG A 132 -18.15 2.38 -19.11
CA ARG A 132 -19.56 2.78 -19.10
C ARG A 132 -19.84 4.11 -19.78
N LEU A 133 -18.98 5.12 -19.59
CA LEU A 133 -19.29 6.49 -19.93
C LEU A 133 -18.42 7.08 -21.04
N PHE A 134 -17.21 6.55 -21.26
CA PHE A 134 -16.25 7.17 -22.17
C PHE A 134 -16.74 7.25 -23.61
N LEU A 135 -17.41 6.21 -24.12
CA LEU A 135 -18.00 6.21 -25.45
C LEU A 135 -19.44 6.72 -25.44
N ARG A 136 -20.19 6.49 -24.35
CA ARG A 136 -21.61 6.85 -24.25
C ARG A 136 -21.82 8.37 -24.29
N SER A 137 -21.09 9.14 -23.48
CA SER A 137 -21.34 10.59 -23.38
C SER A 137 -21.06 11.34 -24.69
N PRO A 138 -19.93 11.14 -25.39
CA PRO A 138 -19.75 11.72 -26.71
C PRO A 138 -20.79 11.25 -27.71
N PHE A 139 -21.16 9.94 -27.68
CA PHE A 139 -22.17 9.37 -28.61
C PHE A 139 -23.54 10.04 -28.44
N ILE A 140 -23.98 10.32 -27.21
CA ILE A 140 -25.25 11.03 -26.98
C ILE A 140 -25.14 12.49 -27.40
N VAL A 141 -24.04 13.19 -27.12
CA VAL A 141 -23.87 14.59 -27.50
C VAL A 141 -23.93 14.77 -29.02
N PHE A 142 -23.11 13.99 -29.73
CA PHE A 142 -23.10 14.05 -31.19
C PHE A 142 -24.36 13.41 -31.84
N GLY A 143 -24.89 12.35 -31.22
CA GLY A 143 -26.13 11.70 -31.63
C GLY A 143 -27.33 12.61 -31.48
N ALA A 144 -27.49 13.32 -30.36
CA ALA A 144 -28.57 14.30 -30.18
C ALA A 144 -28.47 15.45 -31.17
N MET A 145 -27.25 15.93 -31.48
CA MET A 145 -27.03 16.91 -32.54
C MET A 145 -27.44 16.35 -33.93
N ALA A 146 -27.01 15.14 -34.26
CA ALA A 146 -27.40 14.51 -35.52
C ALA A 146 -28.93 14.31 -35.62
N MET A 147 -29.58 13.86 -34.53
CA MET A 147 -31.04 13.73 -34.49
C MET A 147 -31.73 15.10 -34.62
N ALA A 148 -31.21 16.16 -34.05
CA ALA A 148 -31.73 17.50 -34.24
C ALA A 148 -31.65 17.94 -35.72
N PHE A 149 -30.58 17.58 -36.44
CA PHE A 149 -30.46 17.84 -37.88
C PHE A 149 -31.48 17.06 -38.73
N THR A 150 -31.85 15.84 -38.33
CA THR A 150 -32.89 15.08 -39.00
C THR A 150 -34.27 15.69 -38.83
N VAL A 151 -34.51 16.37 -37.69
CA VAL A 151 -35.78 17.07 -37.44
C VAL A 151 -35.83 18.37 -38.25
N ASN A 152 -34.86 19.26 -38.08
CA ASN A 152 -34.83 20.51 -38.81
C ASN A 152 -33.44 21.17 -38.81
N VAL A 153 -32.89 21.42 -40.01
CA VAL A 153 -31.53 21.97 -40.18
C VAL A 153 -31.39 23.38 -39.60
N ARG A 154 -32.39 24.26 -39.74
CA ARG A 154 -32.30 25.63 -39.23
C ARG A 154 -32.35 25.69 -37.73
N ALA A 155 -33.22 24.91 -37.11
CA ALA A 155 -33.29 24.82 -35.65
C ALA A 155 -32.04 24.12 -35.05
N ALA A 156 -31.49 23.12 -35.80
CA ALA A 156 -30.28 22.40 -35.39
C ALA A 156 -29.01 23.28 -35.39
N MET A 157 -28.96 24.36 -36.16
CA MET A 157 -27.83 25.32 -36.11
C MET A 157 -27.61 25.93 -34.72
N VAL A 158 -28.63 26.03 -33.88
CA VAL A 158 -28.51 26.45 -32.49
C VAL A 158 -27.60 25.49 -31.72
N PHE A 159 -27.67 24.17 -31.98
CA PHE A 159 -26.83 23.17 -31.31
C PHE A 159 -25.35 23.31 -31.68
N VAL A 160 -25.07 23.64 -32.96
CA VAL A 160 -23.69 23.86 -33.47
C VAL A 160 -23.00 24.99 -32.70
N VAL A 161 -23.73 26.02 -32.26
CA VAL A 161 -23.19 27.11 -31.46
C VAL A 161 -23.19 26.75 -29.99
N THR A 162 -24.24 26.13 -29.49
CA THR A 162 -24.42 25.87 -28.07
C THR A 162 -23.44 24.81 -27.51
N ILE A 163 -23.19 23.73 -28.26
CA ILE A 163 -22.30 22.64 -27.81
C ILE A 163 -20.86 23.13 -27.58
N PRO A 164 -20.20 23.83 -28.54
CA PRO A 164 -18.89 24.40 -28.29
C PRO A 164 -18.88 25.41 -27.10
N LEU A 165 -19.90 26.27 -27.00
CA LEU A 165 -19.98 27.28 -25.94
C LEU A 165 -20.09 26.60 -24.55
N LEU A 166 -20.97 25.60 -24.40
CA LEU A 166 -21.09 24.80 -23.20
C LEU A 166 -19.78 24.07 -22.89
N SER A 167 -19.15 23.46 -23.91
CA SER A 167 -17.88 22.78 -23.75
C SER A 167 -16.79 23.73 -23.24
N ILE A 168 -16.66 24.92 -23.80
CA ILE A 168 -15.70 25.94 -23.37
C ILE A 168 -15.92 26.27 -21.89
N VAL A 169 -17.16 26.53 -21.47
CA VAL A 169 -17.47 26.87 -20.07
C VAL A 169 -17.12 25.71 -19.13
N VAL A 170 -17.62 24.51 -19.42
CA VAL A 170 -17.44 23.33 -18.55
C VAL A 170 -15.95 22.96 -18.43
N PHE A 171 -15.22 22.93 -19.56
CA PHE A 171 -13.79 22.59 -19.54
C PHE A 171 -12.93 23.70 -18.95
N SER A 172 -13.27 24.98 -19.16
CA SER A 172 -12.54 26.10 -18.55
C SER A 172 -12.64 26.08 -17.03
N VAL A 173 -13.85 25.90 -16.49
CA VAL A 173 -14.05 25.79 -15.03
C VAL A 173 -13.32 24.55 -14.49
N MET A 174 -13.40 23.41 -15.20
CA MET A 174 -12.68 22.20 -14.80
C MET A 174 -11.16 22.42 -14.75
N VAL A 175 -10.56 22.99 -15.81
CA VAL A 175 -9.11 23.24 -15.86
C VAL A 175 -8.68 24.24 -14.80
N ALA A 176 -9.46 25.30 -14.56
CA ALA A 176 -9.18 26.28 -13.50
C ALA A 176 -9.28 25.65 -12.09
N SER A 177 -10.21 24.72 -11.87
CA SER A 177 -10.43 24.07 -10.58
C SER A 177 -9.39 23.00 -10.25
N LEU A 178 -8.82 22.30 -11.23
CA LEU A 178 -7.88 21.19 -11.03
C LEU A 178 -6.66 21.55 -10.14
N PRO A 179 -5.90 22.64 -10.38
CA PRO A 179 -4.76 23.01 -9.54
C PRO A 179 -5.19 23.43 -8.13
N LEU A 180 -6.38 24.00 -7.99
CA LEU A 180 -6.93 24.40 -6.71
C LEU A 180 -7.35 23.18 -5.88
N TYR A 181 -7.96 22.16 -6.49
CA TYR A 181 -8.22 20.89 -5.83
C TYR A 181 -6.94 20.22 -5.32
N LYS A 182 -5.82 20.32 -6.06
CA LYS A 182 -4.52 19.84 -5.58
C LYS A 182 -4.05 20.58 -4.33
N LYS A 183 -4.23 21.91 -4.29
CA LYS A 183 -3.91 22.71 -3.09
C LYS A 183 -4.79 22.33 -1.90
N VAL A 184 -6.10 22.16 -2.11
CA VAL A 184 -7.02 21.68 -1.07
C VAL A 184 -6.55 20.32 -0.54
N GLN A 185 -6.18 19.39 -1.42
CA GLN A 185 -5.69 18.08 -1.01
C GLN A 185 -4.40 18.20 -0.18
N SER A 186 -3.43 18.99 -0.62
CA SER A 186 -2.20 19.24 0.15
C SER A 186 -2.47 19.87 1.51
N SER A 187 -3.40 20.82 1.60
CA SER A 187 -3.79 21.42 2.88
C SER A 187 -4.50 20.43 3.80
N LEU A 188 -5.33 19.56 3.24
CA LEU A 188 -5.96 18.47 3.99
C LEU A 188 -4.92 17.50 4.53
N ASP A 189 -3.90 17.14 3.73
CA ASP A 189 -2.81 16.29 4.17
C ASP A 189 -2.02 16.93 5.32
N THR A 190 -1.82 18.25 5.32
CA THR A 190 -1.21 19.00 6.43
C THR A 190 -2.05 18.88 7.70
N VAL A 191 -3.36 19.15 7.63
CA VAL A 191 -4.29 19.04 8.78
C VAL A 191 -4.31 17.60 9.33
N LEU A 192 -4.31 16.59 8.45
CA LEU A 192 -4.27 15.18 8.85
C LEU A 192 -2.94 14.81 9.52
N SER A 193 -1.81 15.32 9.00
CA SER A 193 -0.48 15.10 9.60
C SER A 193 -0.42 15.71 11.00
N HIS A 194 -0.86 16.96 11.15
CA HIS A 194 -0.93 17.64 12.44
C HIS A 194 -1.83 16.89 13.43
N THR A 195 -3.01 16.42 12.99
CA THR A 195 -3.91 15.61 13.82
C THR A 195 -3.25 14.32 14.28
N ARG A 196 -2.54 13.62 13.39
CA ARG A 196 -1.83 12.38 13.73
C ARG A 196 -0.73 12.63 14.75
N GLU A 197 0.10 13.66 14.52
CA GLU A 197 1.19 14.04 15.42
C GLU A 197 0.66 14.39 16.81
N ASN A 198 -0.44 15.15 16.89
CA ASN A 198 -1.09 15.50 18.15
C ASN A 198 -1.68 14.28 18.88
N LEU A 199 -2.26 13.33 18.16
CA LEU A 199 -2.77 12.09 18.77
C LEU A 199 -1.64 11.20 19.29
N GLU A 200 -0.55 11.05 18.55
CA GLU A 200 0.63 10.30 18.98
C GLU A 200 1.36 11.01 20.12
N GLY A 201 1.48 12.35 20.05
CA GLY A 201 2.13 13.21 21.04
C GLY A 201 1.27 13.66 22.21
N THR A 202 0.04 13.19 22.37
CA THR A 202 -0.92 13.70 23.38
C THR A 202 -0.34 13.76 24.80
N ARG A 203 0.46 12.77 25.18
CA ARG A 203 1.10 12.73 26.51
C ARG A 203 2.14 13.83 26.69
N VAL A 204 2.90 14.10 25.63
CA VAL A 204 3.93 15.16 25.62
C VAL A 204 3.25 16.53 25.67
N ILE A 205 2.27 16.77 24.83
CA ILE A 205 1.49 18.02 24.78
C ILE A 205 0.91 18.36 26.15
N ARG A 206 0.33 17.36 26.83
CA ARG A 206 -0.22 17.53 28.19
C ARG A 206 0.87 17.73 29.25
N ALA A 207 2.00 17.01 29.16
CA ALA A 207 3.10 17.14 30.10
C ALA A 207 3.74 18.54 30.06
N PHE A 208 3.76 19.18 28.89
CA PHE A 208 4.32 20.51 28.70
C PHE A 208 3.28 21.62 28.66
N ASN A 209 1.98 21.34 28.92
CA ASN A 209 0.86 22.29 28.90
C ASN A 209 0.75 23.08 27.58
N LYS A 210 1.00 22.40 26.44
CA LYS A 210 0.99 23.00 25.08
C LYS A 210 -0.34 22.84 24.34
N GLN A 211 -1.44 22.48 25.03
CA GLN A 211 -2.73 22.23 24.39
C GLN A 211 -3.26 23.44 23.61
N ASN A 212 -3.14 24.66 24.19
CA ASN A 212 -3.63 25.87 23.55
C ASN A 212 -2.81 26.24 22.31
N ASP A 213 -1.48 26.10 22.37
CA ASP A 213 -0.59 26.36 21.24
C ASP A 213 -0.90 25.43 20.06
N GLU A 214 -1.18 24.16 20.36
CA GLU A 214 -1.55 23.14 19.36
C GLU A 214 -2.96 23.40 18.78
N ILE A 215 -3.92 23.80 19.61
CA ILE A 215 -5.27 24.20 19.14
C ILE A 215 -5.16 25.39 18.19
N ASP A 216 -4.36 26.41 18.53
CA ASP A 216 -4.18 27.58 17.68
C ASP A 216 -3.48 27.25 16.38
N SER A 217 -2.50 26.34 16.41
CA SER A 217 -1.81 25.86 15.21
C SER A 217 -2.77 25.06 14.31
N PHE A 218 -3.53 24.12 14.88
CA PHE A 218 -4.55 23.37 14.16
C PHE A 218 -5.61 24.30 13.54
N ASN A 219 -6.07 25.29 14.27
CA ASN A 219 -7.06 26.26 13.79
C ASN A 219 -6.53 27.04 12.57
N ARG A 220 -5.27 27.49 12.58
CA ARG A 220 -4.65 28.17 11.42
C ARG A 220 -4.64 27.29 10.18
N ASP A 221 -4.22 26.02 10.32
CA ASP A 221 -4.17 25.06 9.21
C ASP A 221 -5.58 24.76 8.69
N ASN A 222 -6.54 24.59 9.60
CA ASN A 222 -7.94 24.31 9.28
C ASN A 222 -8.62 25.54 8.61
N GLU A 223 -8.33 26.75 9.05
CA GLU A 223 -8.81 27.98 8.39
C GLU A 223 -8.25 28.12 6.98
N PHE A 224 -6.95 27.83 6.79
CA PHE A 224 -6.35 27.83 5.46
C PHE A 224 -7.01 26.81 4.54
N LEU A 225 -7.23 25.58 5.03
CA LEU A 225 -7.96 24.54 4.31
C LEU A 225 -9.38 24.99 3.96
N THR A 226 -10.11 25.58 4.92
CA THR A 226 -11.48 26.08 4.74
C THR A 226 -11.52 27.17 3.67
N ASN A 227 -10.60 28.12 3.71
CA ASN A 227 -10.52 29.20 2.72
C ASN A 227 -10.23 28.64 1.31
N MET A 228 -9.32 27.67 1.19
CA MET A 228 -9.05 27.02 -0.09
C MET A 228 -10.26 26.24 -0.61
N GLN A 229 -10.98 25.52 0.25
CA GLN A 229 -12.21 24.81 -0.12
C GLN A 229 -13.29 25.79 -0.58
N GLN A 230 -13.46 26.94 0.09
CA GLN A 230 -14.42 27.98 -0.31
C GLN A 230 -14.07 28.58 -1.67
N VAL A 231 -12.79 28.87 -1.94
CA VAL A 231 -12.35 29.40 -3.24
C VAL A 231 -12.69 28.40 -4.35
N VAL A 232 -12.32 27.11 -4.16
CA VAL A 232 -12.66 26.05 -5.12
C VAL A 232 -14.16 25.90 -5.27
N GLY A 233 -14.90 25.93 -4.15
CA GLY A 233 -16.36 25.86 -4.13
C GLY A 233 -17.02 26.97 -4.92
N ARG A 234 -16.58 28.22 -4.76
CA ARG A 234 -17.09 29.39 -5.51
C ARG A 234 -16.85 29.25 -7.01
N ILE A 235 -15.64 28.83 -7.43
CA ILE A 235 -15.31 28.63 -8.85
C ILE A 235 -16.14 27.49 -9.44
N SER A 236 -16.21 26.36 -8.73
CA SER A 236 -16.98 25.20 -9.19
C SER A 236 -18.48 25.47 -9.22
N ALA A 237 -18.98 26.29 -8.28
CA ALA A 237 -20.39 26.68 -8.22
C ALA A 237 -20.83 27.51 -9.44
N LEU A 238 -19.90 28.21 -10.13
CA LEU A 238 -20.21 28.96 -11.35
C LEU A 238 -20.60 28.06 -12.53
N THR A 239 -20.22 26.78 -12.49
CA THR A 239 -20.52 25.82 -13.59
C THR A 239 -22.04 25.75 -13.86
N ASN A 240 -22.84 25.51 -12.81
CA ASN A 240 -24.27 25.34 -12.97
C ASN A 240 -24.97 26.62 -13.48
N PRO A 241 -24.84 27.81 -12.84
CA PRO A 241 -25.47 29.04 -13.34
C PRO A 241 -25.09 29.37 -14.77
N LEU A 242 -23.80 29.28 -15.12
CA LEU A 242 -23.33 29.59 -16.48
C LEU A 242 -23.88 28.65 -17.51
N THR A 243 -23.86 27.32 -17.23
CA THR A 243 -24.41 26.31 -18.13
C THR A 243 -25.92 26.43 -18.26
N PHE A 244 -26.66 26.73 -17.15
CA PHE A 244 -28.10 26.98 -17.18
C PHE A 244 -28.48 28.22 -17.98
N ILE A 245 -27.73 29.34 -17.88
CA ILE A 245 -27.95 30.53 -18.68
C ILE A 245 -27.82 30.20 -20.17
N ILE A 246 -26.75 29.53 -20.56
CA ILE A 246 -26.49 29.17 -21.95
C ILE A 246 -27.59 28.25 -22.50
N ILE A 247 -27.96 27.21 -21.73
CA ILE A 247 -28.97 26.26 -22.17
C ILE A 247 -30.36 26.88 -22.26
N ASN A 248 -30.73 27.78 -21.33
CA ASN A 248 -32.00 28.46 -21.37
C ASN A 248 -32.07 29.45 -22.54
N ILE A 249 -31.00 30.18 -22.81
CA ILE A 249 -30.93 31.04 -24.00
C ILE A 249 -31.05 30.24 -25.28
N ALA A 250 -30.33 29.09 -25.36
CA ALA A 250 -30.41 28.17 -26.51
C ALA A 250 -31.82 27.58 -26.64
N THR A 251 -32.46 27.19 -25.53
CA THR A 251 -33.84 26.67 -25.52
C THR A 251 -34.81 27.74 -25.96
N ILE A 252 -34.70 28.96 -25.52
CA ILE A 252 -35.51 30.10 -26.00
C ILE A 252 -35.32 30.29 -27.50
N ALA A 253 -34.05 30.27 -27.98
CA ALA A 253 -33.77 30.38 -29.42
C ALA A 253 -34.40 29.24 -30.25
N VAL A 254 -34.35 28.01 -29.75
CA VAL A 254 -35.01 26.84 -30.35
C VAL A 254 -36.53 27.05 -30.38
N ILE A 255 -37.14 27.47 -29.27
CA ILE A 255 -38.58 27.69 -29.16
C ILE A 255 -39.04 28.84 -30.09
N VAL A 256 -38.36 29.97 -30.10
CA VAL A 256 -38.70 31.13 -30.95
C VAL A 256 -38.51 30.80 -32.41
N SER A 257 -37.39 30.19 -32.78
CA SER A 257 -37.13 29.74 -34.16
C SER A 257 -38.09 28.65 -34.59
N GLY A 258 -38.30 27.65 -33.74
CA GLY A 258 -39.23 26.55 -33.94
C GLY A 258 -40.67 27.03 -34.03
N GLY A 259 -41.11 27.89 -33.14
CA GLY A 259 -42.45 28.49 -33.15
C GLY A 259 -42.77 29.24 -34.44
N LYS A 260 -41.80 30.04 -34.96
CA LYS A 260 -41.95 30.66 -36.29
C LYS A 260 -42.13 29.64 -37.42
N GLN A 261 -41.41 28.53 -37.34
CA GLN A 261 -41.48 27.46 -38.33
C GLN A 261 -42.75 26.63 -38.19
N VAL A 262 -43.27 26.45 -36.98
CA VAL A 262 -44.57 25.82 -36.71
C VAL A 262 -45.69 26.69 -37.29
N TYR A 263 -45.65 28.01 -37.06
CA TYR A 263 -46.61 28.94 -37.66
C TYR A 263 -46.58 28.91 -39.20
N ALA A 264 -45.40 28.75 -39.79
CA ALA A 264 -45.21 28.61 -41.24
C ALA A 264 -45.54 27.19 -41.79
N GLY A 265 -45.97 26.25 -40.95
CA GLY A 265 -46.27 24.85 -41.34
C GLY A 265 -45.06 24.01 -41.72
N ILE A 266 -43.84 24.43 -41.35
CA ILE A 266 -42.57 23.73 -41.69
C ILE A 266 -42.22 22.70 -40.62
N LEU A 267 -42.49 23.00 -39.31
CA LEU A 267 -42.28 22.13 -38.18
C LEU A 267 -43.60 21.82 -37.47
N THR A 268 -43.62 20.73 -36.72
CA THR A 268 -44.71 20.39 -35.80
C THR A 268 -44.42 20.82 -34.38
N GLN A 269 -45.42 20.86 -33.50
CA GLN A 269 -45.23 21.19 -32.09
C GLN A 269 -44.40 20.13 -31.35
N GLY A 270 -44.63 18.85 -31.68
CA GLY A 270 -43.88 17.74 -31.10
C GLY A 270 -42.40 17.76 -31.46
N GLU A 271 -42.08 18.16 -32.72
CA GLU A 271 -40.69 18.29 -33.17
C GLU A 271 -39.94 19.39 -32.38
N VAL A 272 -40.59 20.50 -32.06
CA VAL A 272 -39.98 21.54 -31.20
C VAL A 272 -39.71 21.00 -29.79
N VAL A 273 -40.63 20.24 -29.22
CA VAL A 273 -40.43 19.59 -27.91
C VAL A 273 -39.28 18.58 -27.97
N ALA A 274 -39.16 17.80 -29.05
CA ALA A 274 -38.02 16.87 -29.22
C ALA A 274 -36.67 17.62 -29.25
N LEU A 275 -36.59 18.74 -29.96
CA LEU A 275 -35.36 19.58 -29.98
C LEU A 275 -34.99 20.09 -28.60
N VAL A 276 -35.96 20.57 -27.79
CA VAL A 276 -35.73 21.02 -26.40
C VAL A 276 -35.22 19.86 -25.53
N ASN A 277 -35.77 18.64 -25.70
CA ASN A 277 -35.31 17.45 -24.96
C ASN A 277 -33.87 17.09 -25.37
N TYR A 278 -33.50 17.11 -26.63
CA TYR A 278 -32.11 16.90 -27.06
C TYR A 278 -31.15 17.90 -26.49
N MET A 279 -31.53 19.19 -26.39
CA MET A 279 -30.73 20.23 -25.79
C MET A 279 -30.43 19.93 -24.31
N SER A 280 -31.45 19.48 -23.57
CA SER A 280 -31.30 19.12 -22.14
C SER A 280 -30.42 17.89 -21.95
N GLN A 281 -30.51 16.87 -22.82
CA GLN A 281 -29.65 15.68 -22.78
C GLN A 281 -28.18 16.04 -23.00
N ILE A 282 -27.86 16.94 -23.93
CA ILE A 282 -26.49 17.38 -24.23
C ILE A 282 -25.86 18.02 -22.99
N LEU A 283 -26.58 18.87 -22.26
CA LEU A 283 -26.06 19.51 -21.04
C LEU A 283 -25.65 18.45 -20.00
N VAL A 284 -26.58 17.50 -19.72
CA VAL A 284 -26.34 16.47 -18.71
C VAL A 284 -25.10 15.62 -19.09
N GLU A 285 -24.97 15.25 -20.37
CA GLU A 285 -23.87 14.41 -20.81
C GLU A 285 -22.52 15.14 -20.85
N LEU A 286 -22.49 16.45 -21.15
CA LEU A 286 -21.27 17.27 -21.08
C LEU A 286 -20.74 17.37 -19.64
N ILE A 287 -21.64 17.55 -18.67
CA ILE A 287 -21.26 17.58 -17.25
C ILE A 287 -20.72 16.20 -16.80
N LYS A 288 -21.38 15.10 -17.20
CA LYS A 288 -20.90 13.73 -16.93
C LYS A 288 -19.52 13.49 -17.53
N LEU A 289 -19.28 13.96 -18.77
CA LEU A 289 -18.00 13.81 -19.46
C LEU A 289 -16.88 14.56 -18.72
N ALA A 290 -17.13 15.78 -18.25
CA ALA A 290 -16.15 16.53 -17.47
C ALA A 290 -15.77 15.79 -16.18
N ASN A 291 -16.75 15.30 -15.43
CA ASN A 291 -16.52 14.51 -14.22
C ASN A 291 -15.77 13.21 -14.51
N LEU A 292 -16.05 12.54 -15.61
CA LEU A 292 -15.34 11.35 -16.06
C LEU A 292 -13.85 11.62 -16.27
N ILE A 293 -13.50 12.72 -16.93
CA ILE A 293 -12.11 13.11 -17.21
C ILE A 293 -11.33 13.26 -15.88
N VAL A 294 -11.93 13.92 -14.88
CA VAL A 294 -11.32 14.07 -13.55
C VAL A 294 -11.07 12.71 -12.90
N GLN A 295 -12.06 11.81 -12.91
CA GLN A 295 -11.93 10.48 -12.29
C GLN A 295 -10.91 9.60 -13.02
N VAL A 296 -10.89 9.65 -14.35
CA VAL A 296 -9.90 8.92 -15.16
C VAL A 296 -8.49 9.43 -14.90
N THR A 297 -8.30 10.75 -14.78
CA THR A 297 -7.00 11.35 -14.45
C THR A 297 -6.48 10.85 -13.09
N LYS A 298 -7.34 10.79 -12.08
CA LYS A 298 -7.00 10.21 -10.77
C LYS A 298 -6.62 8.73 -10.89
N ALA A 299 -7.41 7.95 -11.62
CA ALA A 299 -7.14 6.53 -11.81
C ALA A 299 -5.82 6.27 -12.56
N VAL A 300 -5.49 7.11 -13.56
CA VAL A 300 -4.20 7.04 -14.29
C VAL A 300 -3.04 7.34 -13.35
N ALA A 301 -3.15 8.37 -12.51
CA ALA A 301 -2.12 8.70 -11.53
C ALA A 301 -1.88 7.54 -10.53
N CYS A 302 -2.96 6.96 -9.97
CA CYS A 302 -2.88 5.79 -9.10
C CYS A 302 -2.25 4.59 -9.82
N GLY A 303 -2.65 4.34 -11.07
CA GLY A 303 -2.09 3.27 -11.88
C GLY A 303 -0.60 3.45 -12.20
N ASN A 304 -0.12 4.67 -12.37
CA ASN A 304 1.31 4.93 -12.53
C ASN A 304 2.08 4.60 -11.25
N ARG A 305 1.59 5.02 -10.09
CA ARG A 305 2.22 4.68 -8.79
C ARG A 305 2.28 3.18 -8.53
N ILE A 306 1.26 2.41 -8.93
CA ILE A 306 1.30 0.95 -8.87
C ILE A 306 2.34 0.39 -9.85
N ALA A 307 2.40 0.95 -11.07
CA ALA A 307 3.38 0.54 -12.07
C ALA A 307 4.82 0.79 -11.62
N ASP A 308 5.08 1.87 -10.89
CA ASP A 308 6.38 2.19 -10.33
C ASP A 308 6.83 1.09 -9.35
N VAL A 309 5.96 0.64 -8.44
CA VAL A 309 6.27 -0.49 -7.54
C VAL A 309 6.50 -1.79 -8.31
N LEU A 310 5.68 -2.08 -9.33
CA LEU A 310 5.84 -3.27 -10.16
C LEU A 310 7.13 -3.26 -10.99
N SER A 311 7.70 -2.08 -11.27
CA SER A 311 8.94 -1.90 -12.04
C SER A 311 10.20 -2.07 -11.20
N ILE A 312 10.12 -2.05 -9.87
CA ILE A 312 11.28 -2.23 -8.99
C ILE A 312 11.93 -3.59 -9.32
N PRO A 313 13.26 -3.65 -9.55
CA PRO A 313 13.93 -4.93 -9.74
C PRO A 313 13.76 -5.82 -8.50
N SER A 314 13.44 -7.09 -8.72
CA SER A 314 13.44 -8.09 -7.65
C SER A 314 14.05 -9.37 -8.16
N LYS A 315 14.93 -9.97 -7.38
CA LYS A 315 15.43 -11.32 -7.65
C LYS A 315 14.36 -12.31 -7.15
N ARG A 316 13.72 -13.05 -8.07
CA ARG A 316 12.89 -14.19 -7.68
C ARG A 316 13.80 -15.35 -7.30
N PRO A 317 13.43 -16.17 -6.30
CA PRO A 317 14.10 -17.44 -6.05
C PRO A 317 14.16 -18.27 -7.34
N GLU A 318 15.29 -18.91 -7.61
CA GLU A 318 15.40 -19.81 -8.75
C GLU A 318 14.47 -21.02 -8.55
N LYS A 319 13.81 -21.46 -9.62
CA LYS A 319 12.88 -22.60 -9.54
C LYS A 319 13.56 -23.93 -9.17
N ASN A 320 14.86 -24.09 -9.49
CA ASN A 320 15.68 -25.24 -9.13
C ASN A 320 17.10 -24.74 -8.81
N PRO A 321 17.32 -24.16 -7.61
CA PRO A 321 18.64 -23.67 -7.22
C PRO A 321 19.59 -24.87 -7.09
N LYS A 322 20.84 -24.67 -7.50
CA LYS A 322 21.90 -25.64 -7.20
C LYS A 322 22.08 -25.71 -5.69
N LEU A 323 21.99 -26.92 -5.13
CA LEU A 323 22.29 -27.12 -3.72
C LEU A 323 23.80 -26.90 -3.50
N ILE A 324 24.14 -25.94 -2.66
CA ILE A 324 25.51 -25.62 -2.28
C ILE A 324 25.79 -26.30 -0.94
N GLY A 325 26.74 -27.24 -0.95
CA GLY A 325 27.20 -27.92 0.25
C GLY A 325 28.29 -27.15 0.97
N ALA A 326 28.51 -27.47 2.25
CA ALA A 326 29.64 -26.96 3.01
C ALA A 326 30.95 -27.47 2.41
N LYS A 327 31.99 -26.65 2.39
CA LYS A 327 33.36 -27.06 2.03
C LYS A 327 34.04 -27.63 3.28
N ASP A 328 34.71 -28.76 3.13
CA ASP A 328 35.42 -29.39 4.23
C ASP A 328 36.48 -28.47 4.84
N GLY A 329 36.47 -28.32 6.15
CA GLY A 329 37.41 -27.51 6.91
C GLY A 329 37.21 -26.00 6.78
N ALA A 330 36.18 -25.53 6.06
CA ALA A 330 35.93 -24.12 5.94
C ALA A 330 35.28 -23.54 7.23
N PRO A 331 35.56 -22.27 7.52
CA PRO A 331 34.86 -21.57 8.62
C PRO A 331 33.35 -21.49 8.36
N GLU A 332 32.57 -21.44 9.44
CA GLU A 332 31.10 -21.32 9.36
C GLU A 332 30.69 -19.98 8.75
N VAL A 333 31.31 -18.88 9.23
CA VAL A 333 31.09 -17.53 8.72
C VAL A 333 32.40 -16.80 8.59
N GLU A 334 32.63 -16.17 7.43
CA GLU A 334 33.82 -15.36 7.14
C GLU A 334 33.38 -14.03 6.54
N PHE A 335 33.87 -12.94 7.09
CA PHE A 335 33.78 -11.58 6.56
C PHE A 335 35.18 -11.17 6.10
N ASP A 336 35.31 -10.70 4.88
CA ASP A 336 36.57 -10.35 4.23
C ASP A 336 36.44 -8.95 3.63
N HIS A 337 36.98 -7.95 4.33
CA HIS A 337 36.95 -6.51 4.01
C HIS A 337 35.56 -5.97 3.65
N VAL A 338 34.55 -6.30 4.46
CA VAL A 338 33.14 -6.01 4.19
C VAL A 338 32.79 -4.58 4.56
N CYS A 339 32.26 -3.83 3.59
CA CYS A 339 31.61 -2.55 3.81
C CYS A 339 30.11 -2.62 3.48
N MET A 340 29.30 -1.81 4.14
CA MET A 340 27.87 -1.72 3.88
C MET A 340 27.37 -0.28 4.01
N THR A 341 26.59 0.15 3.00
CA THR A 341 25.89 1.45 2.99
C THR A 341 24.40 1.20 2.72
N TYR A 342 23.52 1.77 3.53
CA TYR A 342 22.08 1.72 3.23
C TYR A 342 21.74 2.55 2.00
N GLU A 343 20.77 2.10 1.22
CA GLU A 343 20.34 2.82 0.02
C GLU A 343 19.82 4.22 0.39
N GLY A 344 20.46 5.26 -0.18
CA GLY A 344 20.16 6.66 0.11
C GLY A 344 20.93 7.28 1.29
N ALA A 345 21.74 6.51 2.01
CA ALA A 345 22.67 7.07 3.01
C ALA A 345 23.92 7.64 2.34
N ALA A 346 24.47 8.70 2.92
CA ALA A 346 25.70 9.33 2.44
C ALA A 346 26.97 8.58 2.90
N ASP A 347 26.94 8.02 4.13
CA ASP A 347 28.09 7.42 4.78
C ASP A 347 27.95 5.89 4.87
N GLU A 348 29.10 5.21 4.94
CA GLU A 348 29.15 3.78 5.18
C GLU A 348 28.67 3.47 6.60
N THR A 349 27.76 2.52 6.74
CA THR A 349 27.27 2.04 8.05
C THR A 349 28.20 1.01 8.66
N LEU A 350 28.90 0.25 7.81
CA LEU A 350 29.97 -0.67 8.21
C LEU A 350 31.14 -0.45 7.27
N THR A 351 32.36 -0.35 7.85
CA THR A 351 33.59 -0.06 7.13
C THR A 351 34.64 -1.10 7.47
N ASP A 352 35.13 -1.81 6.45
CA ASP A 352 36.30 -2.73 6.51
C ASP A 352 36.20 -3.79 7.62
N ILE A 353 35.06 -4.48 7.70
CA ILE A 353 34.83 -5.55 8.68
C ILE A 353 35.44 -6.86 8.19
N SER A 354 36.37 -7.43 8.99
CA SER A 354 37.04 -8.70 8.69
C SER A 354 37.16 -9.59 9.92
N PHE A 355 36.51 -10.75 9.91
CA PHE A 355 36.60 -11.75 10.96
C PHE A 355 36.22 -13.14 10.46
N THR A 356 36.57 -14.17 11.23
CA THR A 356 36.28 -15.56 10.92
C THR A 356 35.70 -16.27 12.14
N VAL A 357 34.63 -17.05 11.92
CA VAL A 357 33.92 -17.81 12.96
C VAL A 357 33.93 -19.29 12.59
N GLN A 358 34.36 -20.14 13.51
CA GLN A 358 34.35 -21.59 13.33
C GLN A 358 32.98 -22.16 13.72
N LYS A 359 32.65 -23.33 13.19
CA LYS A 359 31.42 -24.05 13.54
C LYS A 359 31.34 -24.30 15.04
N GLY A 360 30.16 -24.05 15.62
CA GLY A 360 29.90 -24.30 17.04
C GLY A 360 30.33 -23.18 17.98
N GLN A 361 30.94 -22.11 17.48
CA GLN A 361 31.33 -20.96 18.30
C GLN A 361 30.15 -20.05 18.64
N THR A 362 30.21 -19.46 19.83
CA THR A 362 29.32 -18.36 20.23
C THR A 362 30.06 -17.05 20.09
N ILE A 363 29.48 -16.11 19.33
CA ILE A 363 30.02 -14.77 19.07
C ILE A 363 29.15 -13.71 19.71
N GLY A 364 29.73 -12.95 20.64
CA GLY A 364 29.10 -11.74 21.18
C GLY A 364 29.35 -10.55 20.27
N ILE A 365 28.38 -9.65 20.13
CA ILE A 365 28.53 -8.39 19.38
C ILE A 365 28.08 -7.25 20.27
N ILE A 366 28.97 -6.30 20.57
CA ILE A 366 28.73 -5.16 21.44
C ILE A 366 29.21 -3.85 20.81
N GLY A 367 28.69 -2.74 21.28
CA GLY A 367 29.03 -1.39 20.85
C GLY A 367 27.94 -0.40 21.20
N GLY A 368 28.18 0.87 20.99
CA GLY A 368 27.23 1.95 21.24
C GLY A 368 25.95 1.83 20.38
N THR A 369 24.92 2.62 20.71
CA THR A 369 23.74 2.75 19.84
C THR A 369 24.17 3.39 18.51
N GLY A 370 23.76 2.79 17.39
CA GLY A 370 24.16 3.25 16.05
C GLY A 370 25.49 2.69 15.52
N SER A 371 26.24 1.90 16.31
CA SER A 371 27.55 1.36 15.88
C SER A 371 27.50 0.29 14.79
N GLY A 372 26.33 -0.05 14.22
CA GLY A 372 26.21 -1.00 13.12
C GLY A 372 25.94 -2.46 13.50
N LYS A 373 25.71 -2.80 14.80
CA LYS A 373 25.49 -4.19 15.27
C LYS A 373 24.43 -4.97 14.50
N SER A 374 23.22 -4.43 14.43
CA SER A 374 22.12 -5.07 13.69
C SER A 374 22.40 -5.11 12.19
N SER A 375 23.08 -4.11 11.64
CA SER A 375 23.49 -4.09 10.24
C SER A 375 24.45 -5.25 9.94
N LEU A 376 25.42 -5.51 10.83
CA LEU A 376 26.38 -6.60 10.69
C LEU A 376 25.66 -7.97 10.64
N VAL A 377 24.81 -8.26 11.61
CA VAL A 377 24.12 -9.57 11.68
C VAL A 377 23.10 -9.75 10.57
N ASN A 378 22.50 -8.67 10.04
CA ASN A 378 21.55 -8.72 8.93
C ASN A 378 22.21 -9.02 7.57
N LEU A 379 23.53 -8.88 7.45
CA LEU A 379 24.27 -9.30 6.27
C LEU A 379 24.38 -10.83 6.16
N ILE A 380 24.43 -11.55 7.29
CA ILE A 380 24.57 -13.02 7.31
C ILE A 380 23.39 -13.72 6.61
N PRO A 381 22.09 -13.44 6.90
CA PRO A 381 20.96 -14.00 6.18
C PRO A 381 20.68 -13.30 4.84
N ARG A 382 21.57 -12.40 4.43
CA ARG A 382 21.45 -11.59 3.23
C ARG A 382 20.11 -10.84 3.16
N PHE A 383 19.74 -10.15 4.26
CA PHE A 383 18.65 -9.19 4.27
C PHE A 383 19.05 -7.91 3.55
N TYR A 384 20.33 -7.55 3.66
CA TYR A 384 20.99 -6.50 2.89
C TYR A 384 22.22 -7.09 2.19
N ASP A 385 22.60 -6.53 1.06
CA ASP A 385 23.82 -6.91 0.35
C ASP A 385 25.01 -6.03 0.82
N ALA A 386 26.19 -6.61 0.95
CA ALA A 386 27.42 -5.84 1.16
C ALA A 386 27.71 -4.94 -0.04
N THR A 387 28.24 -3.73 0.21
CA THR A 387 28.63 -2.81 -0.87
C THR A 387 30.04 -3.06 -1.39
N LYS A 388 30.93 -3.58 -0.52
CA LYS A 388 32.30 -4.02 -0.84
C LYS A 388 32.65 -5.23 0.00
N GLY A 389 33.72 -5.94 -0.39
CA GLY A 389 34.18 -7.14 0.31
C GLY A 389 33.35 -8.38 -0.01
N THR A 390 33.64 -9.46 0.71
CA THR A 390 32.99 -10.77 0.49
C THR A 390 32.57 -11.38 1.82
N ILE A 391 31.36 -11.96 1.86
CA ILE A 391 30.88 -12.74 2.99
C ILE A 391 30.75 -14.17 2.53
N ARG A 392 31.34 -15.12 3.29
CA ARG A 392 31.26 -16.54 3.00
C ARG A 392 30.59 -17.28 4.15
N ILE A 393 29.74 -18.25 3.81
CA ILE A 393 29.13 -19.19 4.75
C ILE A 393 29.52 -20.59 4.33
N GLN A 394 30.10 -21.34 5.27
CA GLN A 394 30.63 -22.69 5.03
C GLN A 394 31.56 -22.73 3.80
N GLY A 395 32.39 -21.67 3.65
CA GLY A 395 33.39 -21.50 2.58
C GLY A 395 32.84 -21.06 1.21
N ASN A 396 31.55 -20.83 1.06
CA ASN A 396 30.92 -20.37 -0.18
C ASN A 396 30.46 -18.93 -0.06
N ASP A 397 30.59 -18.14 -1.14
CA ASP A 397 30.07 -16.77 -1.17
C ASP A 397 28.54 -16.77 -0.97
N ILE A 398 28.04 -15.87 -0.12
CA ILE A 398 26.59 -15.75 0.13
C ILE A 398 25.83 -15.36 -1.14
N ASN A 399 26.50 -14.78 -2.14
CA ASN A 399 25.90 -14.40 -3.41
C ASN A 399 25.63 -15.61 -4.33
N ASP A 400 26.30 -16.72 -4.11
CA ASP A 400 26.12 -17.96 -4.86
C ASP A 400 24.91 -18.76 -4.36
N TYR A 401 24.49 -18.53 -3.10
CA TYR A 401 23.31 -19.19 -2.54
C TYR A 401 21.99 -18.62 -3.09
N ASP A 402 21.04 -19.50 -3.33
CA ASP A 402 19.64 -19.06 -3.37
C ASP A 402 19.21 -18.58 -1.97
N ALA A 403 18.42 -17.50 -1.93
CA ALA A 403 18.03 -16.87 -0.67
C ALA A 403 17.26 -17.82 0.29
N VAL A 404 16.50 -18.78 -0.26
CA VAL A 404 15.78 -19.77 0.55
C VAL A 404 16.77 -20.73 1.18
N GLN A 405 17.68 -21.31 0.39
CA GLN A 405 18.71 -22.22 0.88
C GLN A 405 19.60 -21.60 1.95
N LEU A 406 20.01 -20.33 1.74
CA LEU A 406 20.80 -19.59 2.72
C LEU A 406 20.05 -19.43 4.03
N ARG A 407 18.81 -18.92 3.94
CA ARG A 407 17.99 -18.63 5.13
C ARG A 407 17.52 -19.88 5.84
N ASP A 408 17.42 -21.02 5.16
CA ASP A 408 17.08 -22.29 5.82
C ASP A 408 18.15 -22.74 6.82
N LYS A 409 19.41 -22.38 6.59
CA LYS A 409 20.53 -22.63 7.52
C LYS A 409 20.57 -21.69 8.71
N ILE A 410 19.81 -20.56 8.67
CA ILE A 410 19.94 -19.47 9.63
C ILE A 410 18.61 -19.25 10.37
N GLY A 411 18.65 -19.28 11.69
CA GLY A 411 17.55 -18.83 12.56
C GLY A 411 17.80 -17.40 13.02
N VAL A 412 16.85 -16.49 12.82
CA VAL A 412 17.01 -15.09 13.21
C VAL A 412 15.92 -14.68 14.19
N VAL A 413 16.34 -14.16 15.34
CA VAL A 413 15.47 -13.45 16.30
C VAL A 413 15.75 -11.97 16.16
N MET A 414 14.78 -11.24 15.63
CA MET A 414 14.90 -9.81 15.40
C MET A 414 14.73 -9.03 16.70
N GLN A 415 15.33 -7.83 16.79
CA GLN A 415 15.21 -6.91 17.91
C GLN A 415 13.75 -6.64 18.30
N LYS A 416 12.88 -6.40 17.30
CA LYS A 416 11.44 -6.22 17.52
C LYS A 416 10.72 -7.56 17.39
N ALA A 417 10.20 -8.08 18.50
CA ALA A 417 9.41 -9.30 18.51
C ALA A 417 8.09 -9.11 17.76
N VAL A 418 7.93 -9.82 16.64
CA VAL A 418 6.71 -9.82 15.83
C VAL A 418 6.08 -11.22 15.83
N LEU A 419 4.82 -11.29 16.28
CA LEU A 419 4.00 -12.50 16.23
C LEU A 419 2.79 -12.26 15.33
N PHE A 420 2.38 -13.30 14.63
CA PHE A 420 1.20 -13.28 13.75
C PHE A 420 -0.05 -13.72 14.51
N ALA A 421 -1.21 -13.23 14.08
CA ALA A 421 -2.49 -13.73 14.57
C ALA A 421 -2.64 -15.22 14.21
N GLY A 422 -3.02 -16.04 15.19
CA GLY A 422 -3.09 -17.49 15.08
C GLY A 422 -2.71 -18.14 16.41
N THR A 423 -2.56 -19.45 16.44
CA THR A 423 -2.15 -20.15 17.66
C THR A 423 -0.66 -19.97 17.96
N ILE A 424 -0.23 -20.31 19.18
CA ILE A 424 1.20 -20.41 19.52
C ILE A 424 1.86 -21.44 18.61
N ALA A 425 1.23 -22.59 18.40
CA ALA A 425 1.72 -23.64 17.49
C ALA A 425 1.89 -23.09 16.05
N ASP A 426 0.92 -22.32 15.52
CA ASP A 426 1.05 -21.73 14.20
C ASP A 426 2.26 -20.80 14.11
N ASN A 427 2.51 -20.00 15.14
CA ASN A 427 3.67 -19.12 15.19
C ASN A 427 4.99 -19.87 15.26
N LEU A 428 5.05 -21.02 15.94
CA LEU A 428 6.24 -21.87 15.98
C LEU A 428 6.47 -22.57 14.64
N ARG A 429 5.40 -23.02 13.94
CA ARG A 429 5.47 -23.62 12.61
C ARG A 429 6.04 -22.69 11.53
N TRP A 430 6.08 -21.37 11.76
CA TRP A 430 6.83 -20.49 10.88
C TRP A 430 8.34 -20.79 10.85
N GLY A 431 8.89 -21.36 11.91
CA GLY A 431 10.27 -21.85 11.94
C GLY A 431 10.43 -23.16 11.19
N LYS A 432 9.49 -24.11 11.40
CA LYS A 432 9.49 -25.44 10.78
C LYS A 432 8.04 -25.89 10.58
N ASN A 433 7.59 -25.99 9.30
CA ASN A 433 6.19 -26.26 8.95
C ASN A 433 5.65 -27.57 9.53
N ASP A 434 6.47 -28.60 9.59
CA ASP A 434 6.17 -29.94 10.06
C ASP A 434 6.66 -30.21 11.49
N ALA A 435 6.92 -29.12 12.26
CA ALA A 435 7.36 -29.26 13.65
C ALA A 435 6.37 -30.08 14.48
N THR A 436 6.87 -31.12 15.13
CA THR A 436 6.10 -31.96 16.05
C THR A 436 5.85 -31.20 17.36
N GLU A 437 4.87 -31.65 18.11
CA GLU A 437 4.58 -31.07 19.43
C GLU A 437 5.78 -31.18 20.38
N GLU A 438 6.51 -32.29 20.34
CA GLU A 438 7.72 -32.50 21.12
C GLU A 438 8.83 -31.50 20.77
N GLU A 439 9.07 -31.27 19.47
CA GLU A 439 10.03 -30.28 19.00
C GLU A 439 9.64 -28.86 19.44
N MET A 440 8.35 -28.53 19.40
CA MET A 440 7.85 -27.24 19.87
C MET A 440 8.09 -27.06 21.38
N TRP A 441 7.77 -28.04 22.20
CA TRP A 441 8.01 -27.98 23.64
C TRP A 441 9.50 -27.89 23.98
N LYS A 442 10.36 -28.63 23.27
CA LYS A 442 11.81 -28.53 23.41
C LYS A 442 12.31 -27.12 23.09
N ALA A 443 11.83 -26.53 22.00
CA ALA A 443 12.19 -25.15 21.63
C ALA A 443 11.67 -24.11 22.63
N LEU A 444 10.48 -24.32 23.19
CA LEU A 444 9.91 -23.48 24.23
C LEU A 444 10.71 -23.57 25.54
N ASP A 445 11.22 -24.75 25.87
CA ASP A 445 12.07 -24.95 27.05
C ASP A 445 13.40 -24.20 26.91
N ILE A 446 14.09 -24.33 25.78
CA ILE A 446 15.31 -23.58 25.47
C ILE A 446 15.05 -22.07 25.54
N ALA A 447 13.94 -21.60 24.99
CA ALA A 447 13.55 -20.18 24.97
C ALA A 447 12.99 -19.68 26.31
N GLN A 448 12.95 -20.51 27.36
CA GLN A 448 12.37 -20.20 28.68
C GLN A 448 10.89 -19.76 28.57
N ALA A 449 10.14 -20.33 27.61
CA ALA A 449 8.75 -19.98 27.33
C ALA A 449 7.74 -21.05 27.81
N THR A 450 8.18 -22.21 28.29
CA THR A 450 7.34 -23.34 28.73
C THR A 450 6.29 -22.92 29.74
N GLU A 451 6.68 -22.20 30.82
CA GLU A 451 5.76 -21.71 31.84
C GLU A 451 4.74 -20.70 31.28
N VAL A 452 5.17 -19.86 30.33
CA VAL A 452 4.29 -18.91 29.65
C VAL A 452 3.19 -19.64 28.91
N VAL A 453 3.53 -20.69 28.18
CA VAL A 453 2.57 -21.45 27.35
C VAL A 453 1.67 -22.32 28.21
N LYS A 454 2.22 -23.02 29.20
CA LYS A 454 1.44 -23.82 30.16
C LYS A 454 0.45 -22.99 30.98
N GLY A 455 0.81 -21.74 31.30
CA GLY A 455 -0.07 -20.79 31.99
C GLY A 455 -1.19 -20.19 31.13
N LYS A 456 -1.25 -20.50 29.84
CA LYS A 456 -2.32 -20.06 28.93
C LYS A 456 -3.36 -21.16 28.75
N GLU A 457 -4.63 -20.77 28.74
CA GLU A 457 -5.73 -21.70 28.47
C GLU A 457 -5.60 -22.24 27.03
N GLY A 458 -5.51 -23.58 26.89
CA GLY A 458 -5.26 -24.25 25.61
C GLY A 458 -3.78 -24.45 25.25
N GLY A 459 -2.81 -23.96 26.06
CA GLY A 459 -1.38 -24.22 25.84
C GLY A 459 -0.90 -23.78 24.43
N LEU A 460 -0.46 -24.71 23.61
CA LEU A 460 -0.01 -24.44 22.22
C LEU A 460 -1.13 -23.91 21.32
N ASP A 461 -2.39 -24.21 21.60
CA ASP A 461 -3.56 -23.76 20.85
C ASP A 461 -4.06 -22.37 21.29
N TYR A 462 -3.41 -21.75 22.29
CA TYR A 462 -3.75 -20.39 22.71
C TYR A 462 -3.63 -19.40 21.55
N MET A 463 -4.71 -18.63 21.32
CA MET A 463 -4.80 -17.65 20.24
C MET A 463 -4.01 -16.39 20.55
N ILE A 464 -3.08 -16.05 19.69
CA ILE A 464 -2.32 -14.80 19.66
C ILE A 464 -3.06 -13.79 18.80
N GLU A 465 -3.31 -12.60 19.34
CA GLU A 465 -3.86 -11.48 18.58
C GLU A 465 -2.80 -10.87 17.65
N GLN A 466 -3.26 -10.10 16.66
CA GLN A 466 -2.39 -9.41 15.71
C GLN A 466 -1.28 -8.60 16.41
N GLY A 467 -0.03 -8.92 16.10
CA GLY A 467 1.15 -8.31 16.73
C GLY A 467 1.36 -8.73 18.17
N GLY A 468 0.68 -9.80 18.65
CA GLY A 468 0.80 -10.32 20.01
C GLY A 468 0.29 -9.35 21.08
N LYS A 469 -0.74 -8.54 20.81
CA LYS A 469 -1.24 -7.49 21.74
C LYS A 469 -1.68 -8.06 23.10
N ASN A 470 -2.08 -9.31 23.14
CA ASN A 470 -2.47 -10.05 24.35
C ASN A 470 -1.30 -10.71 25.11
N LEU A 471 -0.05 -10.38 24.75
CA LEU A 471 1.17 -10.89 25.38
C LEU A 471 2.06 -9.74 25.87
N SER A 472 2.80 -9.96 26.96
CA SER A 472 3.83 -9.01 27.42
C SER A 472 5.04 -9.00 26.47
N GLY A 473 5.88 -7.96 26.53
CA GLY A 473 7.10 -7.85 25.72
C GLY A 473 8.03 -9.05 25.86
N GLY A 474 8.32 -9.48 27.11
CA GLY A 474 9.16 -10.64 27.38
C GLY A 474 8.52 -11.97 26.92
N GLN A 475 7.19 -12.11 27.00
CA GLN A 475 6.48 -13.29 26.46
C GLN A 475 6.62 -13.37 24.94
N LYS A 476 6.41 -12.24 24.23
CA LYS A 476 6.63 -12.17 22.78
C LYS A 476 8.05 -12.55 22.41
N GLN A 477 9.01 -11.99 23.10
CA GLN A 477 10.43 -12.22 22.82
C GLN A 477 10.78 -13.71 22.96
N ARG A 478 10.37 -14.35 24.08
CA ARG A 478 10.58 -15.80 24.29
C ARG A 478 9.95 -16.66 23.20
N LEU A 479 8.73 -16.33 22.75
CA LEU A 479 8.08 -17.07 21.66
C LEU A 479 8.78 -16.86 20.32
N THR A 480 9.36 -15.67 20.05
CA THR A 480 10.14 -15.46 18.82
C THR A 480 11.49 -16.20 18.88
N ILE A 481 12.10 -16.34 20.06
CA ILE A 481 13.28 -17.17 20.26
C ILE A 481 12.92 -18.65 20.01
N ALA A 482 11.82 -19.15 20.61
CA ALA A 482 11.36 -20.52 20.39
C ALA A 482 11.10 -20.81 18.90
N ARG A 483 10.50 -19.86 18.16
CA ARG A 483 10.29 -19.97 16.73
C ARG A 483 11.60 -20.09 15.93
N ALA A 484 12.64 -19.40 16.33
CA ALA A 484 13.95 -19.52 15.67
C ALA A 484 14.66 -20.82 16.04
N VAL A 485 14.51 -21.29 17.28
CA VAL A 485 15.11 -22.53 17.78
C VAL A 485 14.44 -23.77 17.19
N VAL A 486 13.11 -23.79 17.04
CA VAL A 486 12.38 -24.95 16.48
C VAL A 486 12.80 -25.26 15.04
N LYS A 487 13.34 -24.28 14.33
CA LYS A 487 13.90 -24.43 12.99
C LYS A 487 15.12 -25.36 12.96
N ASP A 488 15.81 -25.52 14.08
CA ASP A 488 17.08 -26.26 14.24
C ASP A 488 18.19 -25.79 13.28
N PRO A 489 18.49 -24.48 13.21
CA PRO A 489 19.40 -23.89 12.23
C PRO A 489 20.87 -24.23 12.52
N ASP A 490 21.74 -24.15 11.50
CA ASP A 490 23.20 -24.21 11.68
C ASP A 490 23.73 -22.96 12.39
N ILE A 491 23.16 -21.79 12.06
CA ILE A 491 23.52 -20.49 12.62
C ILE A 491 22.29 -19.86 13.27
N LEU A 492 22.39 -19.50 14.56
CA LEU A 492 21.36 -18.78 15.30
C LEU A 492 21.81 -17.35 15.58
N ILE A 493 20.99 -16.39 15.17
CA ILE A 493 21.24 -14.95 15.39
C ILE A 493 20.20 -14.41 16.37
N LEU A 494 20.68 -13.82 17.46
CA LEU A 494 19.87 -13.19 18.51
C LEU A 494 20.18 -11.69 18.53
N ASP A 495 19.36 -10.88 17.83
CA ASP A 495 19.57 -9.42 17.77
C ASP A 495 18.83 -8.73 18.91
N ASP A 496 19.60 -8.30 19.92
CA ASP A 496 19.15 -7.62 21.16
C ASP A 496 17.93 -8.29 21.83
N SER A 497 17.85 -9.63 21.70
CA SER A 497 16.71 -10.43 22.10
C SER A 497 16.53 -10.56 23.60
N ALA A 498 17.55 -10.24 24.39
CA ALA A 498 17.54 -10.29 25.86
C ALA A 498 17.08 -8.97 26.50
N SER A 499 16.97 -7.87 25.76
CA SER A 499 16.65 -6.54 26.31
C SER A 499 15.28 -6.45 26.98
N ALA A 500 14.30 -7.25 26.52
CA ALA A 500 12.96 -7.33 27.09
C ALA A 500 12.79 -8.40 28.17
N LEU A 501 13.86 -9.15 28.51
CA LEU A 501 13.85 -10.20 29.52
C LEU A 501 14.36 -9.67 30.87
N ASP A 502 13.82 -10.23 31.96
CA ASP A 502 14.38 -10.04 33.27
C ASP A 502 15.72 -10.80 33.43
N PHE A 503 16.52 -10.43 34.43
CA PHE A 503 17.87 -10.97 34.63
C PHE A 503 17.88 -12.50 34.84
N ALA A 504 16.89 -13.03 35.54
CA ALA A 504 16.83 -14.47 35.84
C ALA A 504 16.52 -15.27 34.57
N THR A 505 15.54 -14.81 33.80
CA THR A 505 15.16 -15.42 32.49
C THR A 505 16.31 -15.31 31.48
N ASP A 506 17.02 -14.17 31.41
CA ASP A 506 18.19 -14.01 30.55
C ASP A 506 19.34 -14.96 30.96
N ALA A 507 19.60 -15.12 32.26
CA ALA A 507 20.61 -16.06 32.75
C ALA A 507 20.25 -17.52 32.39
N SER A 508 18.98 -17.91 32.55
CA SER A 508 18.50 -19.27 32.19
C SER A 508 18.56 -19.51 30.69
N LEU A 509 18.19 -18.52 29.89
CA LEU A 509 18.30 -18.58 28.42
C LEU A 509 19.77 -18.79 27.99
N ARG A 510 20.69 -18.04 28.58
CA ARG A 510 22.14 -18.18 28.30
C ARG A 510 22.67 -19.56 28.68
N ALA A 511 22.22 -20.10 29.81
CA ALA A 511 22.60 -21.47 30.23
C ALA A 511 22.08 -22.52 29.21
N ALA A 512 20.84 -22.36 28.72
CA ALA A 512 20.27 -23.23 27.70
C ALA A 512 21.01 -23.11 26.36
N LEU A 513 21.34 -21.88 25.92
CA LEU A 513 22.11 -21.64 24.69
C LEU A 513 23.54 -22.20 24.80
N LYS A 514 24.17 -22.11 25.97
CA LYS A 514 25.48 -22.74 26.23
C LYS A 514 25.42 -24.27 26.08
N GLY A 515 24.28 -24.88 26.38
CA GLY A 515 24.05 -26.32 26.15
C GLY A 515 24.00 -26.71 24.67
N MET A 516 23.80 -25.74 23.77
CA MET A 516 23.84 -25.93 22.30
C MET A 516 25.24 -25.70 21.69
N HIS A 517 26.23 -25.28 22.51
CA HIS A 517 27.60 -25.01 22.10
C HIS A 517 28.27 -26.26 21.50
N GLY A 518 29.01 -26.06 20.40
CA GLY A 518 29.68 -27.12 19.65
C GLY A 518 28.86 -27.66 18.47
N ASP A 519 27.51 -27.67 18.60
CA ASP A 519 26.62 -28.12 17.51
C ASP A 519 26.16 -26.94 16.64
N LYS A 520 25.86 -25.78 17.26
CA LYS A 520 25.28 -24.60 16.60
C LYS A 520 26.20 -23.39 16.75
N THR A 521 26.33 -22.62 15.69
CA THR A 521 27.03 -21.32 15.74
C THR A 521 26.04 -20.23 16.15
N ILE A 522 26.36 -19.46 17.19
CA ILE A 522 25.42 -18.52 17.80
C ILE A 522 26.01 -17.10 17.77
N PHE A 523 25.25 -16.16 17.19
CA PHE A 523 25.55 -14.73 17.27
C PHE A 523 24.60 -14.06 18.25
N ILE A 524 25.15 -13.37 19.25
CA ILE A 524 24.39 -12.66 20.29
C ILE A 524 24.74 -11.18 20.22
N VAL A 525 23.82 -10.37 19.73
CA VAL A 525 23.93 -8.91 19.79
C VAL A 525 23.36 -8.45 21.13
N SER A 526 24.12 -7.69 21.88
CA SER A 526 23.65 -7.13 23.15
C SER A 526 24.34 -5.80 23.46
N GLN A 527 23.64 -4.95 24.19
CA GLN A 527 24.22 -3.77 24.81
C GLN A 527 24.75 -4.07 26.23
N ARG A 528 24.41 -5.26 26.78
CA ARG A 528 24.85 -5.70 28.12
C ARG A 528 26.07 -6.61 28.02
N THR A 529 27.15 -6.24 28.62
CA THR A 529 28.39 -7.04 28.69
C THR A 529 28.10 -8.40 29.34
N SER A 530 27.27 -8.41 30.40
CA SER A 530 26.87 -9.64 31.11
C SER A 530 26.21 -10.69 30.21
N SER A 531 25.58 -10.28 29.09
CA SER A 531 24.91 -11.19 28.19
C SER A 531 25.84 -11.85 27.16
N ILE A 532 27.09 -11.36 27.01
CA ILE A 532 28.01 -11.83 25.98
C ILE A 532 29.39 -12.25 26.51
N GLN A 533 29.70 -11.96 27.77
CA GLN A 533 31.03 -12.27 28.36
C GLN A 533 31.44 -13.76 28.34
N PHE A 534 30.45 -14.66 28.14
CA PHE A 534 30.68 -16.09 28.04
C PHE A 534 30.92 -16.55 26.58
N ALA A 535 30.83 -15.66 25.61
CA ALA A 535 31.07 -15.94 24.21
C ALA A 535 32.55 -16.30 23.96
N ASP A 536 32.80 -17.19 22.98
CA ASP A 536 34.15 -17.59 22.62
C ASP A 536 34.96 -16.40 22.10
N ASN A 537 34.31 -15.55 21.32
CA ASN A 537 34.87 -14.28 20.87
C ASN A 537 33.78 -13.19 20.91
N ILE A 538 34.20 -11.97 21.09
CA ILE A 538 33.35 -10.80 21.09
C ILE A 538 33.85 -9.85 20.01
N ILE A 539 32.95 -9.38 19.16
CA ILE A 539 33.15 -8.30 18.19
C ILE A 539 32.75 -7.00 18.87
N VAL A 540 33.66 -6.05 18.95
CA VAL A 540 33.40 -4.70 19.45
C VAL A 540 33.29 -3.76 18.28
N LEU A 541 32.13 -3.13 18.11
CA LEU A 541 31.85 -2.16 17.05
C LEU A 541 31.78 -0.74 17.62
N ASP A 542 32.48 0.17 16.96
CA ASP A 542 32.40 1.59 17.23
C ASP A 542 32.36 2.34 15.90
N ASP A 543 31.36 3.21 15.72
CA ASP A 543 31.12 4.01 14.50
C ASP A 543 31.28 3.22 13.19
N GLY A 544 30.68 2.04 13.12
CA GLY A 544 30.73 1.17 11.93
C GLY A 544 32.02 0.40 11.71
N GLN A 545 33.00 0.50 12.59
CA GLN A 545 34.28 -0.19 12.51
C GLN A 545 34.42 -1.25 13.60
N MET A 546 35.14 -2.32 13.30
CA MET A 546 35.49 -3.34 14.29
C MET A 546 36.76 -2.94 15.03
N VAL A 547 36.60 -2.42 16.25
CA VAL A 547 37.70 -1.93 17.10
C VAL A 547 38.30 -3.01 18.01
N GLY A 548 37.65 -4.17 18.11
CA GLY A 548 38.16 -5.30 18.88
C GLY A 548 37.52 -6.63 18.48
N PHE A 549 38.33 -7.71 18.51
CA PHE A 549 37.88 -9.09 18.29
C PHE A 549 38.68 -10.06 19.16
N GLY A 550 38.00 -10.82 20.00
CA GLY A 550 38.63 -11.82 20.87
C GLY A 550 37.78 -12.18 22.08
N PRO A 551 38.29 -13.04 22.98
CA PRO A 551 37.63 -13.41 24.21
C PRO A 551 37.57 -12.23 25.21
N HIS A 552 36.58 -12.30 26.13
CA HIS A 552 36.31 -11.27 27.13
C HIS A 552 37.54 -10.76 27.85
N GLU A 553 38.36 -11.66 28.41
CA GLU A 553 39.53 -11.32 29.19
C GLU A 553 40.57 -10.53 28.37
N LYS A 554 40.81 -10.98 27.14
CA LYS A 554 41.75 -10.30 26.24
C LYS A 554 41.27 -8.89 25.90
N LEU A 555 39.97 -8.72 25.62
CA LEU A 555 39.42 -7.43 25.24
C LEU A 555 39.44 -6.40 26.39
N LEU A 556 39.32 -6.83 27.62
CA LEU A 556 39.49 -5.95 28.80
C LEU A 556 40.90 -5.33 28.87
N GLU A 557 41.91 -6.05 28.34
CA GLU A 557 43.29 -5.57 28.34
C GLU A 557 43.64 -4.78 27.05
N THR A 558 43.07 -5.16 25.90
CA THR A 558 43.53 -4.69 24.57
C THR A 558 42.58 -3.72 23.88
N CYS A 559 41.31 -3.60 24.32
CA CYS A 559 40.30 -2.76 23.68
C CYS A 559 39.74 -1.73 24.66
N GLU A 560 40.11 -0.47 24.48
CA GLU A 560 39.69 0.62 25.34
C GLU A 560 38.17 0.81 25.32
N THR A 561 37.55 0.81 24.15
CA THR A 561 36.09 0.91 23.94
C THR A 561 35.35 -0.21 24.71
N TYR A 562 35.84 -1.46 24.63
CA TYR A 562 35.23 -2.56 25.39
C TYR A 562 35.31 -2.38 26.89
N LYS A 563 36.47 -1.93 27.39
CA LYS A 563 36.72 -1.66 28.78
C LYS A 563 35.83 -0.52 29.31
N GLU A 564 35.67 0.54 28.53
CA GLU A 564 34.77 1.65 28.90
C GLU A 564 33.31 1.16 29.00
N ILE A 565 32.83 0.36 28.04
CA ILE A 565 31.47 -0.21 28.08
C ILE A 565 31.33 -1.11 29.33
N TYR A 566 32.30 -1.95 29.61
CA TYR A 566 32.30 -2.83 30.77
C TYR A 566 32.27 -2.03 32.08
N ASP A 567 33.23 -1.10 32.25
CA ASP A 567 33.35 -0.26 33.42
C ASP A 567 32.09 0.58 33.70
N SER A 568 31.44 1.07 32.64
CA SER A 568 30.19 1.83 32.75
C SER A 568 29.02 1.02 33.35
N GLN A 569 29.04 -0.30 33.17
CA GLN A 569 27.98 -1.21 33.64
C GLN A 569 28.27 -1.74 35.04
N PHE A 570 29.53 -2.05 35.39
CA PHE A 570 29.91 -2.70 36.64
C PHE A 570 30.41 -1.74 37.74
N LYS A 571 31.02 -0.59 37.39
CA LYS A 571 31.40 0.41 38.40
C LYS A 571 30.22 1.05 39.11
N LYS A 572 29.10 1.25 38.41
CA LYS A 572 27.86 1.73 39.03
C LYS A 572 27.25 0.76 40.03
N GLU A 573 27.40 -0.54 39.86
CA GLU A 573 26.91 -1.53 40.82
C GLU A 573 27.74 -1.53 42.11
N SER A 574 29.07 -1.38 42.03
CA SER A 574 29.93 -1.29 43.21
C SER A 574 29.68 -0.02 44.07
N ASP A 575 29.36 1.11 43.42
CA ASP A 575 29.03 2.35 44.14
C ASP A 575 27.62 2.34 44.75
N MET A 576 26.63 1.70 44.08
CA MET A 576 25.29 1.51 44.64
C MET A 576 25.27 0.50 45.81
N THR A 577 26.14 -0.51 45.79
CA THR A 577 26.27 -1.46 46.90
C THR A 577 26.94 -0.80 48.12
N ARG A 578 27.95 0.05 47.91
CA ARG A 578 28.57 0.85 48.98
C ARG A 578 27.64 1.89 49.61
N GLN A 579 26.69 2.46 48.84
CA GLN A 579 25.67 3.39 49.37
C GLN A 579 24.53 2.70 50.15
N LYS A 580 24.36 1.39 50.01
CA LYS A 580 23.38 0.62 50.80
C LYS A 580 23.95 0.03 52.10
N GLU A 581 25.26 0.07 52.28
CA GLU A 581 25.95 -0.38 53.51
C GLU A 581 26.35 0.78 54.43
N VAL A 582 26.02 2.03 54.11
CA VAL A 582 26.13 3.22 54.97
C VAL A 582 24.70 3.70 55.29
#